data_e9908a6e626df3840409c725b3527756
#
_entry.id   e9908a6e626df3840409c725b3527756
#
_cell.length_a   1.000
_cell.length_b   1.000
_cell.length_c   1.000
_cell.angle_alpha   90.00
_cell.angle_beta   90.00
_cell.angle_gamma   90.00
#
_symmetry.space_group_name_H-M   'P 1'
#
loop_
_entity.id
_entity.type
_entity.pdbx_description
1 polymer ?
#
loop_
_entity_poly.entity_id
_entity_poly.type
_entity_poly.pdbx_seq_one_letter_code
_entity_poly.pdbx_strand_id
1 'polypeptide(L)'
;MKTKQTKQIFRILLFSATAISLFYVPWILVKAWILPLPDTVQEQVDETLSHGFDGMIVYVDQAGKAPAYYTGGWHDKKKRIPAYPQALFKIASISKLYVAVAITKLVHEGRLSLDQTLAESFPELRDRIEYADQITLKMMVGHRSGIPNFTDAPGFWEHPPNSTEAALELALDLPAYFKPDEDYGYSNTNYLLLKELITKTVGYSHQQYIREEILTPLGLKNTFSSLGEVNIDSVMSGYYVGIDTDFKTEDQGMLATAEDVGIFLRALNDGSVFEAGDQEIYSSIYVYEHGGLVPGYQSLAEYHKDIDAVVVQFLNTTDFQGYEWNLSQIGINRIVKILRRNTKD
;
A
#
# COMPACT_ATOMS: atom_id res chain seq x y z
N MET A 1 15.62 31.73 51.48
CA MET A 1 16.69 31.05 50.67
C MET A 1 16.26 29.73 50.06
N LYS A 2 15.58 28.80 50.76
CA LYS A 2 15.15 27.49 50.22
C LYS A 2 14.33 27.56 48.92
N THR A 3 13.39 28.49 48.77
CA THR A 3 12.54 28.64 47.58
C THR A 3 13.30 29.07 46.31
N LYS A 4 14.40 29.80 46.44
CA LYS A 4 15.20 30.25 45.28
C LYS A 4 16.07 29.11 44.73
N GLN A 5 16.65 28.31 45.63
CA GLN A 5 17.41 27.11 45.28
C GLN A 5 16.52 26.04 44.63
N THR A 6 15.31 25.77 45.15
CA THR A 6 14.35 24.82 44.58
C THR A 6 13.95 25.23 43.17
N LYS A 7 13.69 26.52 42.93
CA LYS A 7 13.39 27.03 41.57
C LYS A 7 14.57 26.87 40.61
N GLN A 8 15.79 27.03 41.10
CA GLN A 8 17.00 26.91 40.29
C GLN A 8 17.27 25.44 39.94
N ILE A 9 17.11 24.50 40.87
CA ILE A 9 17.20 23.06 40.64
C ILE A 9 16.13 22.61 39.62
N PHE A 10 14.87 23.05 39.80
CA PHE A 10 13.79 22.74 38.87
C PHE A 10 14.10 23.22 37.45
N ARG A 11 14.64 24.44 37.29
CA ARG A 11 15.06 24.93 35.96
C ARG A 11 16.17 24.11 35.35
N ILE A 12 17.18 23.71 36.10
CA ILE A 12 18.27 22.85 35.63
C ILE A 12 17.72 21.52 35.20
N LEU A 13 16.85 20.87 35.98
CA LEU A 13 16.21 19.61 35.63
C LEU A 13 15.37 19.74 34.37
N LEU A 14 14.60 20.80 34.22
CA LEU A 14 13.79 21.05 33.05
C LEU A 14 14.67 21.23 31.79
N PHE A 15 15.73 22.04 31.88
CA PHE A 15 16.68 22.22 30.77
C PHE A 15 17.39 20.92 30.40
N SER A 16 17.82 20.13 31.42
CA SER A 16 18.46 18.85 31.18
C SER A 16 17.48 17.86 30.52
N ALA A 17 16.25 17.78 31.00
CA ALA A 17 15.21 16.93 30.39
C ALA A 17 14.91 17.35 28.94
N THR A 18 14.80 18.65 28.68
CA THR A 18 14.61 19.18 27.32
C THR A 18 15.81 18.85 26.44
N ALA A 19 17.05 19.06 26.92
CA ALA A 19 18.25 18.75 26.16
C ALA A 19 18.32 17.24 25.82
N ILE A 20 17.99 16.36 26.79
CA ILE A 20 17.95 14.92 26.58
C ILE A 20 16.86 14.57 25.57
N SER A 21 15.67 15.17 25.66
CA SER A 21 14.57 14.87 24.72
C SER A 21 14.92 15.19 23.26
N LEU A 22 15.79 16.18 23.01
CA LEU A 22 16.24 16.54 21.67
C LEU A 22 17.03 15.41 20.98
N PHE A 23 17.68 14.52 21.73
CA PHE A 23 18.36 13.35 21.16
C PHE A 23 17.41 12.28 20.65
N TYR A 24 16.15 12.28 21.12
CA TYR A 24 15.12 11.33 20.67
C TYR A 24 14.23 11.89 19.56
N VAL A 25 14.46 13.14 19.15
CA VAL A 25 13.73 13.73 18.01
C VAL A 25 14.23 13.10 16.72
N PRO A 26 13.35 12.57 15.86
CA PRO A 26 13.73 12.05 14.54
C PRO A 26 14.04 13.21 13.57
N TRP A 27 15.23 13.80 13.72
CA TRP A 27 15.63 15.01 12.99
C TRP A 27 15.54 14.88 11.48
N ILE A 28 15.66 13.64 10.94
CA ILE A 28 15.48 13.38 9.50
C ILE A 28 14.06 13.73 9.06
N LEU A 29 13.05 13.34 9.85
CA LEU A 29 11.65 13.67 9.56
C LEU A 29 11.37 15.16 9.72
N VAL A 30 11.90 15.75 10.82
CA VAL A 30 11.77 17.21 11.05
C VAL A 30 12.35 17.96 9.87
N LYS A 31 13.56 17.61 9.43
CA LYS A 31 14.21 18.21 8.26
C LYS A 31 13.34 18.08 7.01
N ALA A 32 12.92 16.86 6.67
CA ALA A 32 12.10 16.61 5.48
C ALA A 32 10.79 17.41 5.50
N TRP A 33 10.20 17.62 6.68
CA TRP A 33 8.93 18.34 6.84
C TRP A 33 9.05 19.86 6.78
N ILE A 34 10.15 20.44 7.33
CA ILE A 34 10.33 21.91 7.43
C ILE A 34 11.10 22.54 6.27
N LEU A 35 11.77 21.76 5.44
CA LEU A 35 12.47 22.28 4.26
C LEU A 35 11.54 23.11 3.38
N PRO A 36 12.01 24.20 2.78
CA PRO A 36 11.23 24.96 1.81
C PRO A 36 10.68 24.03 0.73
N LEU A 37 9.45 24.31 0.29
CA LEU A 37 8.85 23.52 -0.79
C LEU A 37 9.57 23.86 -2.09
N PRO A 38 10.09 22.86 -2.84
CA PRO A 38 10.72 23.09 -4.14
C PRO A 38 9.76 23.68 -5.16
N ASP A 39 10.30 24.19 -6.26
CA ASP A 39 9.48 24.78 -7.31
C ASP A 39 8.85 23.74 -8.21
N THR A 40 9.49 22.61 -8.41
CA THR A 40 9.05 21.55 -9.30
C THR A 40 8.92 20.20 -8.60
N VAL A 41 8.10 19.31 -9.20
CA VAL A 41 7.97 17.92 -8.74
C VAL A 41 9.29 17.17 -8.89
N GLN A 42 10.09 17.44 -9.94
CA GLN A 42 11.39 16.78 -10.12
C GLN A 42 12.36 17.15 -9.00
N GLU A 43 12.44 18.41 -8.60
CA GLU A 43 13.26 18.81 -7.45
C GLU A 43 12.80 18.15 -6.14
N GLN A 44 11.48 17.91 -5.97
CA GLN A 44 10.98 17.17 -4.82
C GLN A 44 11.36 15.69 -4.88
N VAL A 45 11.38 15.06 -6.07
CA VAL A 45 11.92 13.70 -6.26
C VAL A 45 13.38 13.64 -5.82
N ASP A 46 14.19 14.58 -6.28
CA ASP A 46 15.63 14.65 -5.97
C ASP A 46 15.86 14.89 -4.47
N GLU A 47 15.04 15.75 -3.85
CA GLU A 47 15.08 15.98 -2.39
C GLU A 47 14.72 14.69 -1.63
N THR A 48 13.64 13.99 -2.04
CA THR A 48 13.21 12.74 -1.40
C THR A 48 14.32 11.69 -1.45
N LEU A 49 14.97 11.51 -2.60
CA LEU A 49 16.11 10.61 -2.77
C LEU A 49 17.30 10.97 -1.86
N SER A 50 17.51 12.27 -1.57
CA SER A 50 18.56 12.72 -0.67
C SER A 50 18.42 12.21 0.78
N HIS A 51 17.27 11.67 1.13
CA HIS A 51 17.02 11.04 2.44
C HIS A 51 17.45 9.56 2.52
N GLY A 52 18.08 9.01 1.45
CA GLY A 52 18.66 7.67 1.48
C GLY A 52 17.93 6.63 0.63
N PHE A 53 16.96 7.04 -0.18
CA PHE A 53 16.31 6.14 -1.13
C PHE A 53 17.18 5.91 -2.36
N ASP A 54 17.16 4.68 -2.89
CA ASP A 54 17.98 4.28 -4.05
C ASP A 54 17.35 4.67 -5.39
N GLY A 55 16.01 4.66 -5.47
CA GLY A 55 15.31 5.05 -6.69
C GLY A 55 13.84 5.38 -6.44
N MET A 56 13.30 6.23 -7.32
CA MET A 56 11.93 6.73 -7.22
C MET A 56 11.31 6.89 -8.60
N ILE A 57 10.02 6.56 -8.69
CA ILE A 57 9.16 6.83 -9.84
C ILE A 57 7.90 7.54 -9.33
N VAL A 58 7.54 8.64 -9.97
CA VAL A 58 6.29 9.36 -9.72
C VAL A 58 5.54 9.51 -11.03
N TYR A 59 4.26 9.15 -10.99
CA TYR A 59 3.28 9.42 -12.04
C TYR A 59 2.25 10.42 -11.54
N VAL A 60 1.93 11.39 -12.37
CA VAL A 60 0.92 12.42 -12.09
C VAL A 60 -0.02 12.51 -13.27
N ASP A 61 -1.31 12.26 -13.03
CA ASP A 61 -2.40 12.52 -13.96
C ASP A 61 -3.31 13.59 -13.37
N GLN A 62 -3.24 14.81 -13.89
CA GLN A 62 -4.04 15.95 -13.43
C GLN A 62 -4.96 16.41 -14.56
N ALA A 63 -6.24 16.57 -14.24
CA ALA A 63 -7.25 16.98 -15.22
C ALA A 63 -6.84 18.20 -16.05
N GLY A 64 -7.08 18.13 -17.36
CA GLY A 64 -6.73 19.18 -18.31
C GLY A 64 -5.24 19.25 -18.68
N LYS A 65 -4.39 18.35 -18.15
CA LYS A 65 -2.96 18.25 -18.49
C LYS A 65 -2.62 16.87 -19.03
N ALA A 66 -1.56 16.79 -19.84
CA ALA A 66 -1.00 15.49 -20.20
C ALA A 66 -0.38 14.83 -18.96
N PRO A 67 -0.49 13.50 -18.82
CA PRO A 67 0.19 12.77 -17.75
C PRO A 67 1.69 13.06 -17.72
N ALA A 68 2.24 13.17 -16.52
CA ALA A 68 3.65 13.50 -16.31
C ALA A 68 4.35 12.42 -15.49
N TYR A 69 5.64 12.20 -15.80
CA TYR A 69 6.48 11.22 -15.13
C TYR A 69 7.72 11.91 -14.59
N TYR A 70 8.09 11.56 -13.36
CA TYR A 70 9.29 12.05 -12.72
C TYR A 70 10.05 10.86 -12.15
N THR A 71 11.34 10.78 -12.43
CA THR A 71 12.14 9.65 -11.96
C THR A 71 13.48 10.15 -11.43
N GLY A 72 14.04 9.40 -10.50
CA GLY A 72 15.38 9.67 -10.00
C GLY A 72 16.00 8.42 -9.38
N GLY A 73 17.33 8.45 -9.20
CA GLY A 73 18.05 7.31 -8.66
C GLY A 73 18.11 6.13 -9.63
N TRP A 74 18.02 4.90 -9.09
CA TRP A 74 18.36 3.68 -9.78
C TRP A 74 17.22 2.71 -9.95
N HIS A 75 17.03 2.20 -11.16
CA HIS A 75 16.30 0.99 -11.46
C HIS A 75 17.07 -0.25 -10.95
N ASP A 76 18.37 -0.29 -11.21
CA ASP A 76 19.31 -1.29 -10.70
C ASP A 76 20.61 -0.60 -10.30
N LYS A 77 20.84 -0.43 -9.01
CA LYS A 77 22.01 0.27 -8.46
C LYS A 77 23.30 -0.48 -8.73
N LYS A 78 23.29 -1.84 -8.67
CA LYS A 78 24.48 -2.66 -8.92
C LYS A 78 24.92 -2.57 -10.38
N LYS A 79 23.97 -2.57 -11.31
CA LYS A 79 24.20 -2.41 -12.76
C LYS A 79 24.30 -0.94 -13.19
N ARG A 80 24.04 0.02 -12.31
CA ARG A 80 23.97 1.46 -12.58
C ARG A 80 22.97 1.82 -13.68
N ILE A 81 21.81 1.16 -13.70
CA ILE A 81 20.72 1.45 -14.61
C ILE A 81 19.83 2.51 -13.94
N PRO A 82 19.64 3.69 -14.52
CA PRO A 82 18.78 4.73 -13.96
C PRO A 82 17.32 4.28 -13.88
N ALA A 83 16.56 4.82 -12.92
CA ALA A 83 15.12 4.65 -12.87
C ALA A 83 14.45 5.23 -14.12
N TYR A 84 13.42 4.56 -14.63
CA TYR A 84 12.66 4.97 -15.81
C TYR A 84 11.15 4.73 -15.62
N PRO A 85 10.28 5.51 -16.26
CA PRO A 85 8.83 5.54 -15.98
C PRO A 85 8.13 4.19 -16.18
N GLN A 86 8.57 3.39 -17.15
CA GLN A 86 7.92 2.13 -17.54
C GLN A 86 8.42 0.92 -16.74
N ALA A 87 9.30 1.13 -15.75
CA ALA A 87 9.75 0.04 -14.90
C ALA A 87 8.57 -0.58 -14.14
N LEU A 88 8.54 -1.91 -14.10
CA LEU A 88 7.60 -2.64 -13.28
C LEU A 88 7.99 -2.55 -11.81
N PHE A 89 7.01 -2.42 -10.96
CA PHE A 89 7.16 -2.28 -9.52
C PHE A 89 6.20 -3.21 -8.78
N LYS A 90 6.61 -3.77 -7.67
CA LYS A 90 5.73 -4.58 -6.81
C LYS A 90 4.82 -3.65 -6.03
N ILE A 91 3.55 -3.64 -6.39
CA ILE A 91 2.57 -2.67 -5.87
C ILE A 91 2.03 -3.05 -4.49
N ALA A 92 2.37 -4.24 -3.99
CA ALA A 92 2.02 -4.74 -2.67
C ALA A 92 0.52 -4.55 -2.37
N SER A 93 0.18 -3.88 -1.26
CA SER A 93 -1.20 -3.74 -0.80
C SER A 93 -2.10 -2.86 -1.68
N ILE A 94 -1.58 -2.10 -2.64
CA ILE A 94 -2.42 -1.45 -3.66
C ILE A 94 -3.27 -2.50 -4.39
N SER A 95 -2.79 -3.75 -4.51
CA SER A 95 -3.53 -4.87 -5.08
C SER A 95 -4.89 -5.14 -4.43
N LYS A 96 -5.09 -4.70 -3.18
CA LYS A 96 -6.35 -4.87 -2.46
C LYS A 96 -7.50 -4.06 -3.07
N LEU A 97 -7.20 -2.92 -3.69
CA LEU A 97 -8.20 -2.14 -4.44
C LEU A 97 -8.79 -2.96 -5.59
N TYR A 98 -7.96 -3.69 -6.34
CA TYR A 98 -8.42 -4.57 -7.44
C TYR A 98 -9.29 -5.72 -6.92
N VAL A 99 -8.91 -6.32 -5.78
CA VAL A 99 -9.71 -7.37 -5.13
C VAL A 99 -11.06 -6.83 -4.67
N ALA A 100 -11.09 -5.63 -4.07
CA ALA A 100 -12.33 -5.00 -3.63
C ALA A 100 -13.27 -4.67 -4.80
N VAL A 101 -12.74 -4.20 -5.94
CA VAL A 101 -13.52 -4.02 -7.18
C VAL A 101 -14.07 -5.37 -7.68
N ALA A 102 -13.25 -6.43 -7.70
CA ALA A 102 -13.69 -7.75 -8.11
C ALA A 102 -14.82 -8.29 -7.21
N ILE A 103 -14.71 -8.14 -5.90
CA ILE A 103 -15.79 -8.48 -4.95
C ILE A 103 -17.05 -7.66 -5.23
N THR A 104 -16.91 -6.35 -5.46
CA THR A 104 -18.03 -5.46 -5.78
C THR A 104 -18.82 -5.96 -7.00
N LYS A 105 -18.13 -6.30 -8.10
CA LYS A 105 -18.75 -6.83 -9.31
C LYS A 105 -19.50 -8.14 -9.04
N LEU A 106 -18.89 -9.08 -8.31
CA LEU A 106 -19.53 -10.35 -7.96
C LEU A 106 -20.74 -10.17 -7.03
N VAL A 107 -20.72 -9.17 -6.16
CA VAL A 107 -21.90 -8.82 -5.33
C VAL A 107 -23.00 -8.20 -6.18
N HIS A 108 -22.66 -7.30 -7.10
CA HIS A 108 -23.62 -6.71 -8.04
C HIS A 108 -24.29 -7.76 -8.92
N GLU A 109 -23.54 -8.74 -9.41
CA GLU A 109 -24.03 -9.89 -10.18
C GLU A 109 -24.90 -10.86 -9.35
N GLY A 110 -25.01 -10.68 -8.04
CA GLY A 110 -25.73 -11.57 -7.11
C GLY A 110 -25.05 -12.93 -6.90
N ARG A 111 -23.77 -13.05 -7.26
CA ARG A 111 -22.95 -14.27 -7.08
C ARG A 111 -22.35 -14.34 -5.68
N LEU A 112 -22.18 -13.20 -5.02
CA LEU A 112 -21.78 -13.06 -3.62
C LEU A 112 -22.77 -12.14 -2.89
N SER A 113 -22.80 -12.25 -1.55
CA SER A 113 -23.56 -11.34 -0.69
C SER A 113 -22.61 -10.71 0.32
N LEU A 114 -22.76 -9.41 0.58
CA LEU A 114 -21.99 -8.71 1.61
C LEU A 114 -22.22 -9.27 3.02
N ASP A 115 -23.40 -9.82 3.26
CA ASP A 115 -23.81 -10.44 4.54
C ASP A 115 -23.45 -11.92 4.64
N GLN A 116 -22.96 -12.54 3.54
CA GLN A 116 -22.48 -13.92 3.54
C GLN A 116 -21.36 -14.10 4.56
N THR A 117 -21.49 -15.12 5.41
CA THR A 117 -20.50 -15.35 6.47
C THR A 117 -19.25 -16.11 5.97
N LEU A 118 -18.18 -16.00 6.75
CA LEU A 118 -16.95 -16.76 6.50
C LEU A 118 -17.22 -18.28 6.58
N ALA A 119 -18.01 -18.73 7.57
CA ALA A 119 -18.38 -20.14 7.72
C ALA A 119 -19.23 -20.66 6.56
N GLU A 120 -20.07 -19.82 5.92
CA GLU A 120 -20.80 -20.19 4.70
C GLU A 120 -19.86 -20.28 3.48
N SER A 121 -18.86 -19.38 3.41
CA SER A 121 -17.90 -19.33 2.31
C SER A 121 -16.85 -20.43 2.40
N PHE A 122 -16.42 -20.75 3.63
CA PHE A 122 -15.35 -21.70 3.97
C PHE A 122 -15.77 -22.57 5.16
N PRO A 123 -16.70 -23.54 4.97
CA PRO A 123 -17.16 -24.42 6.05
C PRO A 123 -16.02 -25.16 6.76
N GLU A 124 -14.94 -25.45 6.04
CA GLU A 124 -13.73 -26.10 6.55
C GLU A 124 -12.93 -25.26 7.55
N LEU A 125 -13.13 -23.94 7.55
CA LEU A 125 -12.45 -23.01 8.47
C LEU A 125 -13.30 -22.61 9.67
N ARG A 126 -14.54 -23.10 9.76
CA ARG A 126 -15.53 -22.70 10.77
C ARG A 126 -15.01 -22.84 12.19
N ASP A 127 -14.34 -23.96 12.49
CA ASP A 127 -13.85 -24.27 13.83
C ASP A 127 -12.41 -23.79 14.04
N ARG A 128 -11.77 -23.24 13.00
CA ARG A 128 -10.37 -22.79 13.00
C ARG A 128 -10.21 -21.27 13.04
N ILE A 129 -11.27 -20.52 12.73
CA ILE A 129 -11.31 -19.06 12.82
C ILE A 129 -12.41 -18.67 13.80
N GLU A 130 -12.01 -18.03 14.90
CA GLU A 130 -12.94 -17.55 15.91
C GLU A 130 -13.99 -16.60 15.31
N TYR A 131 -15.25 -16.75 15.66
CA TYR A 131 -16.38 -16.00 15.11
C TYR A 131 -16.67 -16.21 13.60
N ALA A 132 -16.25 -17.29 12.97
CA ALA A 132 -16.47 -17.54 11.53
C ALA A 132 -17.95 -17.43 11.12
N ASP A 133 -18.89 -17.79 11.99
CA ASP A 133 -20.34 -17.66 11.76
C ASP A 133 -20.87 -16.20 11.82
N GLN A 134 -20.08 -15.26 12.31
CA GLN A 134 -20.44 -13.85 12.48
C GLN A 134 -19.66 -12.92 11.57
N ILE A 135 -18.48 -13.33 11.13
CA ILE A 135 -17.64 -12.56 10.21
C ILE A 135 -18.27 -12.57 8.82
N THR A 136 -18.66 -11.40 8.33
CA THR A 136 -19.27 -11.27 7.00
C THR A 136 -18.25 -10.89 5.93
N LEU A 137 -18.59 -11.07 4.65
CA LEU A 137 -17.80 -10.63 3.52
C LEU A 137 -17.46 -9.14 3.61
N LYS A 138 -18.44 -8.31 3.98
CA LYS A 138 -18.25 -6.87 4.21
C LYS A 138 -17.18 -6.60 5.26
N MET A 139 -17.19 -7.30 6.37
CA MET A 139 -16.20 -7.14 7.45
C MET A 139 -14.82 -7.57 7.02
N MET A 140 -14.70 -8.60 6.19
CA MET A 140 -13.41 -9.05 5.66
C MET A 140 -12.80 -8.00 4.72
N VAL A 141 -13.56 -7.47 3.76
CA VAL A 141 -13.10 -6.44 2.83
C VAL A 141 -12.67 -5.19 3.60
N GLY A 142 -13.46 -4.75 4.58
CA GLY A 142 -13.25 -3.53 5.36
C GLY A 142 -12.27 -3.67 6.54
N HIS A 143 -11.58 -4.81 6.70
CA HIS A 143 -10.69 -5.08 7.85
C HIS A 143 -11.35 -4.93 9.22
N ARG A 144 -12.61 -5.34 9.34
CA ARG A 144 -13.38 -5.33 10.57
C ARG A 144 -13.73 -6.73 11.10
N SER A 145 -13.07 -7.74 10.54
CA SER A 145 -13.32 -9.15 10.88
C SER A 145 -12.73 -9.58 12.23
N GLY A 146 -11.66 -8.94 12.70
CA GLY A 146 -10.87 -9.38 13.86
C GLY A 146 -9.95 -10.57 13.56
N ILE A 147 -9.91 -11.10 12.34
CA ILE A 147 -9.05 -12.24 11.96
C ILE A 147 -7.56 -11.85 12.11
N PRO A 148 -6.74 -12.66 12.83
CA PRO A 148 -5.31 -12.43 12.98
C PRO A 148 -4.61 -12.29 11.63
N ASN A 149 -3.62 -11.38 11.59
CA ASN A 149 -2.86 -11.12 10.39
C ASN A 149 -1.67 -12.10 10.30
N PHE A 150 -1.62 -12.95 9.29
CA PHE A 150 -0.56 -13.94 9.13
C PHE A 150 0.84 -13.32 9.00
N THR A 151 0.93 -12.06 8.53
CA THR A 151 2.22 -11.37 8.40
C THR A 151 2.78 -10.88 9.75
N ASP A 152 2.00 -10.98 10.84
CA ASP A 152 2.45 -10.63 12.19
C ASP A 152 3.12 -11.84 12.89
N ALA A 153 3.12 -13.01 12.24
CA ALA A 153 3.80 -14.19 12.76
C ALA A 153 5.32 -13.93 12.91
N PRO A 154 5.93 -14.32 14.03
CA PRO A 154 7.36 -14.12 14.25
C PRO A 154 8.21 -14.72 13.11
N GLY A 155 9.14 -13.95 12.57
CA GLY A 155 10.05 -14.38 11.50
C GLY A 155 9.40 -14.46 10.11
N PHE A 156 8.17 -13.96 9.93
CA PHE A 156 7.47 -14.01 8.64
C PHE A 156 8.28 -13.38 7.49
N TRP A 157 8.90 -12.23 7.72
CA TRP A 157 9.63 -11.51 6.69
C TRP A 157 11.03 -12.08 6.40
N GLU A 158 11.59 -12.85 7.35
CA GLU A 158 12.86 -13.56 7.18
C GLU A 158 12.65 -14.90 6.46
N HIS A 159 11.51 -15.55 6.70
CA HIS A 159 11.15 -16.86 6.17
C HIS A 159 9.68 -16.90 5.71
N PRO A 160 9.33 -16.18 4.63
CA PRO A 160 7.96 -16.15 4.16
C PRO A 160 7.49 -17.54 3.71
N PRO A 161 6.22 -17.90 3.99
CA PRO A 161 5.64 -19.15 3.51
C PRO A 161 5.72 -19.26 1.99
N ASN A 162 5.90 -20.46 1.48
CA ASN A 162 6.03 -20.75 0.06
C ASN A 162 4.69 -21.07 -0.64
N SER A 163 3.57 -21.07 0.09
CA SER A 163 2.23 -21.26 -0.45
C SER A 163 1.17 -20.46 0.31
N THR A 164 0.02 -20.28 -0.31
CA THR A 164 -1.16 -19.64 0.29
C THR A 164 -1.66 -20.40 1.52
N GLU A 165 -1.69 -21.73 1.45
CA GLU A 165 -2.10 -22.60 2.55
C GLU A 165 -1.15 -22.46 3.74
N ALA A 166 0.16 -22.48 3.49
CA ALA A 166 1.16 -22.31 4.55
C ALA A 166 1.08 -20.91 5.18
N ALA A 167 0.74 -19.88 4.40
CA ALA A 167 0.51 -18.54 4.93
C ALA A 167 -0.76 -18.49 5.81
N LEU A 168 -1.85 -19.11 5.35
CA LEU A 168 -3.10 -19.18 6.10
C LEU A 168 -2.92 -19.88 7.45
N GLU A 169 -2.15 -20.99 7.49
CA GLU A 169 -1.87 -21.74 8.72
C GLU A 169 -1.26 -20.87 9.84
N LEU A 170 -0.56 -19.80 9.51
CA LEU A 170 0.00 -18.87 10.50
C LEU A 170 -1.06 -18.01 11.22
N ALA A 171 -2.29 -17.97 10.73
CA ALA A 171 -3.37 -17.20 11.32
C ALA A 171 -4.51 -18.09 11.89
N LEU A 172 -4.52 -19.38 11.56
CA LEU A 172 -5.55 -20.31 12.03
C LEU A 172 -5.34 -20.69 13.50
N ASP A 173 -6.43 -21.02 14.17
CA ASP A 173 -6.46 -21.46 15.59
C ASP A 173 -5.91 -20.41 16.58
N LEU A 174 -5.75 -19.16 16.13
CA LEU A 174 -5.36 -18.03 16.97
C LEU A 174 -6.62 -17.29 17.47
N PRO A 175 -6.56 -16.68 18.67
CA PRO A 175 -7.65 -15.85 19.15
C PRO A 175 -7.84 -14.62 18.25
N ALA A 176 -9.09 -14.24 18.01
CA ALA A 176 -9.40 -13.02 17.27
C ALA A 176 -8.83 -11.78 17.98
N TYR A 177 -8.40 -10.78 17.23
CA TYR A 177 -7.91 -9.52 17.80
C TYR A 177 -9.02 -8.72 18.50
N PHE A 178 -10.25 -8.82 18.00
CA PHE A 178 -11.49 -8.23 18.53
C PHE A 178 -12.69 -8.96 17.91
N LYS A 179 -13.86 -8.76 18.47
CA LYS A 179 -15.10 -9.33 17.90
C LYS A 179 -15.46 -8.66 16.57
N PRO A 180 -16.11 -9.38 15.64
CA PRO A 180 -16.51 -8.84 14.36
C PRO A 180 -17.24 -7.51 14.49
N ASP A 181 -16.81 -6.54 13.69
CA ASP A 181 -17.32 -5.16 13.60
C ASP A 181 -17.08 -4.26 14.84
N GLU A 182 -16.43 -4.74 15.91
CA GLU A 182 -16.11 -3.90 17.08
C GLU A 182 -15.01 -2.88 16.80
N ASP A 183 -14.00 -3.23 15.97
CA ASP A 183 -12.85 -2.35 15.70
C ASP A 183 -12.36 -2.52 14.26
N TYR A 184 -11.33 -1.76 13.89
CA TYR A 184 -10.56 -1.89 12.67
C TYR A 184 -9.21 -2.55 12.96
N GLY A 185 -8.88 -3.62 12.25
CA GLY A 185 -7.59 -4.29 12.35
C GLY A 185 -7.14 -4.81 10.99
N TYR A 186 -6.15 -4.13 10.41
CA TYR A 186 -5.62 -4.52 9.11
C TYR A 186 -5.10 -5.95 9.15
N SER A 187 -5.62 -6.80 8.26
CA SER A 187 -5.22 -8.21 8.18
C SER A 187 -5.10 -8.67 6.73
N ASN A 188 -3.91 -9.11 6.35
CA ASN A 188 -3.66 -9.72 5.04
C ASN A 188 -4.38 -11.06 4.90
N THR A 189 -4.71 -11.73 6.01
CA THR A 189 -5.48 -12.98 6.02
C THR A 189 -6.86 -12.80 5.40
N ASN A 190 -7.52 -11.66 5.64
CA ASN A 190 -8.78 -11.35 4.96
C ASN A 190 -8.62 -11.41 3.44
N TYR A 191 -7.61 -10.75 2.89
CA TYR A 191 -7.42 -10.65 1.44
C TYR A 191 -6.89 -11.93 0.79
N LEU A 192 -6.22 -12.78 1.57
CA LEU A 192 -5.90 -14.14 1.15
C LEU A 192 -7.19 -14.94 0.96
N LEU A 193 -8.09 -14.93 1.94
CA LEU A 193 -9.40 -15.59 1.87
C LEU A 193 -10.31 -14.98 0.79
N LEU A 194 -10.32 -13.65 0.62
CA LEU A 194 -11.10 -13.00 -0.44
C LEU A 194 -10.67 -13.42 -1.84
N LYS A 195 -9.38 -13.56 -2.10
CA LYS A 195 -8.84 -14.06 -3.37
C LYS A 195 -9.28 -15.50 -3.64
N GLU A 196 -9.25 -16.33 -2.60
CA GLU A 196 -9.73 -17.71 -2.68
C GLU A 196 -11.24 -17.76 -2.90
N LEU A 197 -12.01 -16.89 -2.24
CA LEU A 197 -13.46 -16.80 -2.42
C LEU A 197 -13.83 -16.41 -3.85
N ILE A 198 -13.11 -15.43 -4.45
CA ILE A 198 -13.29 -15.10 -5.87
C ILE A 198 -13.06 -16.36 -6.72
N THR A 199 -11.93 -17.05 -6.53
CA THR A 199 -11.59 -18.28 -7.27
C THR A 199 -12.67 -19.35 -7.15
N LYS A 200 -13.18 -19.63 -5.94
CA LYS A 200 -14.29 -20.57 -5.70
C LYS A 200 -15.58 -20.13 -6.41
N THR A 201 -15.89 -18.85 -6.40
CA THR A 201 -17.12 -18.29 -6.96
C THR A 201 -17.13 -18.33 -8.48
N VAL A 202 -16.00 -17.99 -9.14
CA VAL A 202 -15.93 -17.93 -10.59
C VAL A 202 -15.57 -19.29 -11.23
N GLY A 203 -14.90 -20.18 -10.49
CA GLY A 203 -14.47 -21.50 -10.96
C GLY A 203 -13.13 -21.50 -11.69
N TYR A 204 -12.44 -20.36 -11.71
CA TYR A 204 -11.08 -20.18 -12.23
C TYR A 204 -10.31 -19.16 -11.38
N SER A 205 -9.03 -18.89 -11.66
CA SER A 205 -8.22 -18.08 -10.77
C SER A 205 -8.75 -16.64 -10.63
N HIS A 206 -8.70 -16.07 -9.40
CA HIS A 206 -9.03 -14.67 -9.15
C HIS A 206 -8.17 -13.71 -10.00
N GLN A 207 -6.95 -14.10 -10.33
CA GLN A 207 -6.04 -13.34 -11.18
C GLN A 207 -6.59 -13.21 -12.61
N GLN A 208 -7.13 -14.30 -13.17
CA GLN A 208 -7.77 -14.27 -14.47
C GLN A 208 -9.04 -13.41 -14.44
N TYR A 209 -9.86 -13.53 -13.39
CA TYR A 209 -11.06 -12.71 -13.23
C TYR A 209 -10.72 -11.21 -13.16
N ILE A 210 -9.74 -10.83 -12.35
CA ILE A 210 -9.27 -9.43 -12.29
C ILE A 210 -8.77 -8.96 -13.65
N ARG A 211 -8.04 -9.80 -14.39
CA ARG A 211 -7.56 -9.47 -15.73
C ARG A 211 -8.70 -9.22 -16.71
N GLU A 212 -9.71 -10.10 -16.73
CA GLU A 212 -10.84 -10.02 -17.64
C GLU A 212 -11.77 -8.85 -17.31
N GLU A 213 -12.08 -8.66 -16.03
CA GLU A 213 -13.10 -7.71 -15.58
C GLU A 213 -12.58 -6.30 -15.26
N ILE A 214 -11.25 -6.16 -15.06
CA ILE A 214 -10.66 -4.88 -14.64
C ILE A 214 -9.52 -4.47 -15.57
N LEU A 215 -8.47 -5.29 -15.72
CA LEU A 215 -7.26 -4.87 -16.42
C LEU A 215 -7.51 -4.69 -17.91
N THR A 216 -8.20 -5.64 -18.56
CA THR A 216 -8.46 -5.60 -20.00
C THR A 216 -9.40 -4.46 -20.39
N PRO A 217 -10.55 -4.24 -19.72
CA PRO A 217 -11.43 -3.12 -20.01
C PRO A 217 -10.77 -1.75 -19.86
N LEU A 218 -9.89 -1.59 -18.88
CA LEU A 218 -9.14 -0.34 -18.65
C LEU A 218 -7.86 -0.21 -19.49
N GLY A 219 -7.52 -1.25 -20.28
CA GLY A 219 -6.30 -1.25 -21.11
C GLY A 219 -4.98 -1.31 -20.33
N LEU A 220 -4.99 -1.87 -19.10
CA LEU A 220 -3.83 -1.97 -18.20
C LEU A 220 -2.93 -3.13 -18.65
N LYS A 221 -2.06 -2.86 -19.61
CA LYS A 221 -1.22 -3.90 -20.25
C LYS A 221 0.07 -4.21 -19.50
N ASN A 222 0.43 -3.35 -18.55
CA ASN A 222 1.64 -3.45 -17.74
C ASN A 222 1.32 -3.72 -16.26
N THR A 223 0.23 -4.45 -16.02
CA THR A 223 -0.18 -4.93 -14.70
C THR A 223 -0.24 -6.45 -14.73
N PHE A 224 0.50 -7.11 -13.86
CA PHE A 224 0.74 -8.55 -13.83
C PHE A 224 0.47 -9.11 -12.43
N SER A 225 0.06 -10.37 -12.37
CA SER A 225 -0.30 -11.02 -11.12
C SER A 225 0.89 -11.60 -10.35
N SER A 226 1.99 -11.91 -11.06
CA SER A 226 3.19 -12.51 -10.47
C SER A 226 4.45 -12.24 -11.29
N LEU A 227 5.61 -12.50 -10.71
CA LEU A 227 6.92 -12.44 -11.39
C LEU A 227 7.03 -13.39 -12.58
N GLY A 228 6.31 -14.52 -12.57
CA GLY A 228 6.34 -15.51 -13.64
C GLY A 228 5.81 -15.01 -14.98
N GLU A 229 5.10 -13.87 -14.99
CA GLU A 229 4.50 -13.29 -16.20
C GLU A 229 5.40 -12.25 -16.88
N VAL A 230 6.52 -11.87 -16.27
CA VAL A 230 7.33 -10.71 -16.70
C VAL A 230 8.79 -11.06 -16.93
N ASN A 231 9.48 -10.25 -17.75
CA ASN A 231 10.93 -10.25 -17.77
C ASN A 231 11.47 -9.58 -16.50
N ILE A 232 12.27 -10.31 -15.73
CA ILE A 232 12.83 -9.84 -14.47
C ILE A 232 13.67 -8.56 -14.62
N ASP A 233 14.29 -8.32 -15.79
CA ASP A 233 15.06 -7.11 -16.05
C ASP A 233 14.18 -5.86 -16.19
N SER A 234 12.87 -6.01 -16.43
CA SER A 234 11.92 -4.89 -16.41
C SER A 234 11.46 -4.51 -15.00
N VAL A 235 11.70 -5.37 -14.00
CA VAL A 235 11.34 -5.13 -12.61
C VAL A 235 12.42 -4.29 -11.93
N MET A 236 12.01 -3.18 -11.33
CA MET A 236 12.91 -2.33 -10.54
C MET A 236 13.49 -3.12 -9.36
N SER A 237 14.79 -3.06 -9.15
CA SER A 237 15.46 -3.69 -8.00
C SER A 237 14.94 -3.12 -6.68
N GLY A 238 14.73 -3.98 -5.69
CA GLY A 238 14.25 -3.59 -4.36
C GLY A 238 15.31 -3.77 -3.29
N TYR A 239 15.51 -2.78 -2.44
CA TYR A 239 16.56 -2.76 -1.41
C TYR A 239 15.97 -2.61 -0.01
N TYR A 240 16.55 -3.33 0.94
CA TYR A 240 16.22 -3.17 2.36
C TYR A 240 17.45 -2.64 3.11
N VAL A 241 17.27 -1.61 3.94
CA VAL A 241 18.39 -0.99 4.67
C VAL A 241 19.09 -2.02 5.54
N GLY A 242 20.40 -2.12 5.39
CA GLY A 242 21.23 -3.07 6.15
C GLY A 242 21.27 -4.50 5.60
N ILE A 243 20.54 -4.81 4.52
CA ILE A 243 20.53 -6.13 3.89
C ILE A 243 21.05 -6.04 2.45
N ASP A 244 22.11 -6.80 2.11
CA ASP A 244 22.67 -6.84 0.74
C ASP A 244 21.96 -7.89 -0.13
N THR A 245 20.63 -7.81 -0.21
CA THR A 245 19.80 -8.67 -1.06
C THR A 245 18.97 -7.79 -1.98
N ASP A 246 18.87 -8.17 -3.25
CA ASP A 246 17.91 -7.57 -4.18
C ASP A 246 16.59 -8.36 -4.13
N PHE A 247 15.57 -7.74 -3.58
CA PHE A 247 14.26 -8.34 -3.40
C PHE A 247 13.45 -8.47 -4.68
N LYS A 248 13.96 -8.07 -5.83
CA LYS A 248 13.19 -8.17 -7.09
C LYS A 248 12.87 -9.62 -7.50
N THR A 249 13.67 -10.60 -7.07
CA THR A 249 13.48 -12.02 -7.38
C THR A 249 12.45 -12.72 -6.47
N GLU A 250 12.06 -12.08 -5.37
CA GLU A 250 11.03 -12.61 -4.48
C GLU A 250 9.62 -12.42 -5.09
N ASP A 251 8.78 -13.44 -5.09
CA ASP A 251 7.38 -13.27 -5.52
C ASP A 251 6.55 -12.65 -4.37
N GLN A 252 6.26 -11.37 -4.51
CA GLN A 252 5.52 -10.57 -3.52
C GLN A 252 4.17 -10.08 -4.07
N GLY A 253 3.61 -10.78 -5.06
CA GLY A 253 2.30 -10.52 -5.64
C GLY A 253 2.34 -9.61 -6.87
N MET A 254 1.31 -8.79 -7.03
CA MET A 254 1.10 -8.01 -8.25
C MET A 254 2.23 -7.01 -8.54
N LEU A 255 2.53 -6.89 -9.84
CA LEU A 255 3.43 -5.89 -10.38
C LEU A 255 2.68 -4.97 -11.35
N ALA A 256 3.03 -3.69 -11.35
CA ALA A 256 2.48 -2.74 -12.31
C ALA A 256 3.47 -1.60 -12.59
N THR A 257 3.25 -0.87 -13.68
CA THR A 257 3.84 0.45 -13.87
C THR A 257 3.07 1.50 -13.04
N ALA A 258 3.71 2.62 -12.73
CA ALA A 258 3.04 3.72 -12.04
C ALA A 258 1.87 4.30 -12.87
N GLU A 259 1.98 4.28 -14.20
CA GLU A 259 0.93 4.67 -15.12
C GLU A 259 -0.30 3.77 -15.01
N ASP A 260 -0.14 2.44 -15.10
CA ASP A 260 -1.27 1.50 -15.01
C ASP A 260 -2.00 1.64 -13.65
N VAL A 261 -1.25 1.80 -12.55
CA VAL A 261 -1.83 2.07 -11.23
C VAL A 261 -2.59 3.41 -11.24
N GLY A 262 -2.03 4.43 -11.89
CA GLY A 262 -2.67 5.75 -12.00
C GLY A 262 -3.96 5.72 -12.82
N ILE A 263 -3.99 5.02 -13.95
CA ILE A 263 -5.19 4.82 -14.79
C ILE A 263 -6.26 4.07 -13.98
N PHE A 264 -5.88 2.99 -13.30
CA PHE A 264 -6.81 2.26 -12.43
C PHE A 264 -7.38 3.15 -11.32
N LEU A 265 -6.53 3.91 -10.64
CA LEU A 265 -6.95 4.76 -9.54
C LEU A 265 -7.87 5.91 -10.02
N ARG A 266 -7.62 6.44 -11.22
CA ARG A 266 -8.52 7.41 -11.89
C ARG A 266 -9.88 6.76 -12.10
N ALA A 267 -9.91 5.59 -12.74
CA ALA A 267 -11.13 4.88 -13.03
C ALA A 267 -11.92 4.48 -11.78
N LEU A 268 -11.24 4.17 -10.68
CA LEU A 268 -11.84 3.87 -9.40
C LEU A 268 -12.53 5.12 -8.79
N ASN A 269 -11.89 6.28 -8.89
CA ASN A 269 -12.36 7.52 -8.28
C ASN A 269 -13.42 8.27 -9.10
N ASP A 270 -13.36 8.20 -10.43
CA ASP A 270 -14.37 8.79 -11.31
C ASP A 270 -15.55 7.83 -11.58
N GLY A 271 -15.42 6.57 -11.14
CA GLY A 271 -16.45 5.55 -11.26
C GLY A 271 -16.44 4.78 -12.58
N SER A 272 -15.51 5.08 -13.52
CA SER A 272 -15.50 4.43 -14.84
C SER A 272 -15.09 2.95 -14.82
N VAL A 273 -14.55 2.44 -13.72
CA VAL A 273 -14.31 1.00 -13.50
C VAL A 273 -15.59 0.23 -13.15
N PHE A 274 -16.66 0.94 -12.80
CA PHE A 274 -17.90 0.41 -12.27
C PHE A 274 -19.04 0.44 -13.29
N GLU A 275 -19.96 -0.51 -13.16
CA GLU A 275 -21.28 -0.45 -13.75
C GLU A 275 -22.25 0.33 -12.85
N ALA A 276 -23.46 0.61 -13.36
CA ALA A 276 -24.47 1.34 -12.59
C ALA A 276 -24.87 0.56 -11.33
N GLY A 277 -24.59 1.12 -10.16
CA GLY A 277 -24.86 0.49 -8.84
C GLY A 277 -23.64 -0.06 -8.13
N ASP A 278 -22.55 -0.37 -8.84
CA ASP A 278 -21.31 -0.89 -8.23
C ASP A 278 -20.69 0.10 -7.26
N GLN A 279 -20.69 1.38 -7.61
CA GLN A 279 -20.04 2.41 -6.79
C GLN A 279 -20.65 2.54 -5.40
N GLU A 280 -21.95 2.31 -5.26
CA GLU A 280 -22.64 2.30 -3.96
C GLU A 280 -22.18 1.12 -3.11
N ILE A 281 -22.04 -0.07 -3.74
CA ILE A 281 -21.52 -1.27 -3.09
C ILE A 281 -20.08 -1.02 -2.64
N TYR A 282 -19.19 -0.59 -3.56
CA TYR A 282 -17.78 -0.36 -3.28
C TYR A 282 -17.55 0.65 -2.14
N SER A 283 -18.25 1.79 -2.19
CA SER A 283 -18.12 2.84 -1.17
C SER A 283 -18.51 2.38 0.24
N SER A 284 -19.35 1.33 0.33
CA SER A 284 -19.80 0.75 1.60
C SER A 284 -18.79 -0.24 2.19
N ILE A 285 -17.77 -0.68 1.43
CA ILE A 285 -16.88 -1.77 1.82
C ILE A 285 -15.39 -1.41 1.84
N TYR A 286 -14.93 -0.46 1.00
CA TYR A 286 -13.49 -0.20 0.92
C TYR A 286 -13.14 1.27 0.60
N VAL A 287 -11.83 1.55 0.64
CA VAL A 287 -11.23 2.86 0.41
C VAL A 287 -10.90 3.09 -1.08
N TYR A 288 -10.70 4.36 -1.46
CA TYR A 288 -10.42 4.78 -2.84
C TYR A 288 -8.95 5.11 -3.12
N GLU A 289 -8.08 4.91 -2.14
CA GLU A 289 -6.63 5.12 -2.22
C GLU A 289 -5.92 4.09 -1.34
N HIS A 290 -4.67 3.79 -1.64
CA HIS A 290 -3.95 2.79 -0.84
C HIS A 290 -2.42 2.97 -0.93
N GLY A 291 -1.73 2.58 0.13
CA GLY A 291 -0.30 2.38 0.13
C GLY A 291 0.08 0.89 0.05
N GLY A 292 1.30 0.62 -0.38
CA GLY A 292 1.85 -0.73 -0.44
C GLY A 292 3.24 -0.79 0.20
N LEU A 293 3.51 -1.82 0.97
CA LEU A 293 4.79 -2.01 1.64
C LEU A 293 5.14 -3.51 1.72
N VAL A 294 6.26 -3.87 1.13
CA VAL A 294 6.92 -5.18 1.25
C VAL A 294 8.44 -4.95 1.24
N PRO A 295 9.27 -5.92 1.66
CA PRO A 295 10.72 -5.75 1.61
C PRO A 295 11.21 -5.28 0.24
N GLY A 296 11.93 -4.15 0.23
CA GLY A 296 12.45 -3.52 -0.98
C GLY A 296 11.49 -2.60 -1.74
N TYR A 297 10.20 -2.56 -1.42
CA TYR A 297 9.20 -1.82 -2.21
C TYR A 297 8.19 -1.11 -1.33
N GLN A 298 8.04 0.18 -1.54
CA GLN A 298 6.96 0.98 -0.96
C GLN A 298 6.30 1.83 -2.03
N SER A 299 4.99 1.87 -2.02
CA SER A 299 4.16 2.52 -3.02
C SER A 299 3.03 3.30 -2.36
N LEU A 300 2.68 4.43 -2.95
CA LEU A 300 1.54 5.25 -2.56
C LEU A 300 0.75 5.58 -3.83
N ALA A 301 -0.57 5.46 -3.77
CA ALA A 301 -1.47 5.81 -4.86
C ALA A 301 -2.64 6.60 -4.27
N GLU A 302 -2.71 7.89 -4.58
CA GLU A 302 -3.63 8.86 -3.99
C GLU A 302 -4.39 9.65 -5.06
N TYR A 303 -5.67 9.96 -4.80
CA TYR A 303 -6.47 10.86 -5.62
C TYR A 303 -6.85 12.12 -4.84
N HIS A 304 -6.49 13.27 -5.39
CA HIS A 304 -6.72 14.58 -4.78
C HIS A 304 -7.84 15.32 -5.53
N LYS A 305 -9.05 15.18 -5.02
CA LYS A 305 -10.27 15.72 -5.63
C LYS A 305 -10.24 17.25 -5.83
N ASP A 306 -9.59 17.98 -4.92
CA ASP A 306 -9.50 19.45 -4.96
C ASP A 306 -8.71 20.00 -6.14
N ILE A 307 -7.81 19.22 -6.71
CA ILE A 307 -7.02 19.56 -7.90
C ILE A 307 -7.21 18.56 -9.05
N ASP A 308 -8.16 17.64 -8.87
CA ASP A 308 -8.46 16.53 -9.78
C ASP A 308 -7.17 15.84 -10.29
N ALA A 309 -6.36 15.36 -9.36
CA ALA A 309 -5.09 14.73 -9.66
C ALA A 309 -4.94 13.36 -9.01
N VAL A 310 -4.52 12.39 -9.80
CA VAL A 310 -3.97 11.12 -9.35
C VAL A 310 -2.46 11.28 -9.21
N VAL A 311 -1.91 10.85 -8.09
CA VAL A 311 -0.47 10.80 -7.84
C VAL A 311 -0.10 9.38 -7.40
N VAL A 312 0.81 8.74 -8.15
CA VAL A 312 1.40 7.45 -7.79
C VAL A 312 2.87 7.64 -7.54
N GLN A 313 3.36 7.15 -6.41
CA GLN A 313 4.75 7.22 -6.00
C GLN A 313 5.26 5.82 -5.67
N PHE A 314 6.38 5.43 -6.28
CA PHE A 314 7.13 4.20 -6.03
C PHE A 314 8.53 4.53 -5.52
N LEU A 315 8.94 3.89 -4.43
CA LEU A 315 10.26 3.98 -3.83
C LEU A 315 10.81 2.57 -3.57
N ASN A 316 11.99 2.28 -4.06
CA ASN A 316 12.58 0.94 -4.04
C ASN A 316 13.53 0.68 -2.85
N THR A 317 13.37 1.42 -1.77
CA THR A 317 14.13 1.24 -0.53
C THR A 317 13.17 1.19 0.65
N THR A 318 13.33 0.22 1.53
CA THR A 318 12.49 0.05 2.74
C THR A 318 13.34 -0.22 3.97
N ASP A 319 12.82 0.20 5.13
CA ASP A 319 13.18 -0.28 6.45
C ASP A 319 11.91 -0.27 7.32
N PHE A 320 11.50 -1.44 7.83
CA PHE A 320 10.28 -1.54 8.64
C PHE A 320 10.45 -0.99 10.06
N GLN A 321 11.70 -0.77 10.49
CA GLN A 321 12.03 -0.19 11.79
C GLN A 321 12.53 1.27 11.68
N GLY A 322 12.80 1.73 10.46
CA GLY A 322 13.28 3.08 10.14
C GLY A 322 12.16 4.09 9.90
N TYR A 323 12.51 5.16 9.21
CA TYR A 323 11.61 6.27 8.89
C TYR A 323 11.24 6.34 7.40
N GLU A 324 11.62 5.34 6.61
CA GLU A 324 11.46 5.33 5.15
C GLU A 324 9.99 5.50 4.75
N TRP A 325 9.07 4.81 5.45
CA TRP A 325 7.65 4.99 5.21
C TRP A 325 7.16 6.42 5.51
N ASN A 326 7.60 7.00 6.62
CA ASN A 326 7.23 8.36 6.99
C ASN A 326 7.81 9.39 6.00
N LEU A 327 9.07 9.19 5.55
CA LEU A 327 9.71 10.03 4.55
C LEU A 327 9.00 9.94 3.20
N SER A 328 8.56 8.75 2.80
CA SER A 328 7.74 8.51 1.60
C SER A 328 6.43 9.30 1.66
N GLN A 329 5.72 9.24 2.80
CA GLN A 329 4.48 10.00 3.04
C GLN A 329 4.73 11.53 2.98
N ILE A 330 5.83 12.01 3.57
CA ILE A 330 6.22 13.42 3.47
C ILE A 330 6.49 13.79 2.01
N GLY A 331 7.20 12.95 1.26
CA GLY A 331 7.54 13.15 -0.15
C GLY A 331 6.29 13.37 -1.01
N ILE A 332 5.35 12.44 -0.99
CA ILE A 332 4.11 12.55 -1.79
C ILE A 332 3.28 13.76 -1.38
N ASN A 333 3.15 14.02 -0.06
CA ASN A 333 2.43 15.18 0.43
C ASN A 333 3.02 16.51 -0.06
N ARG A 334 4.35 16.59 -0.22
CA ARG A 334 5.05 17.76 -0.74
C ARG A 334 4.86 17.89 -2.26
N ILE A 335 4.88 16.77 -3.00
CA ILE A 335 4.52 16.73 -4.42
C ILE A 335 3.11 17.30 -4.63
N VAL A 336 2.14 16.82 -3.86
CA VAL A 336 0.75 17.32 -3.93
C VAL A 336 0.64 18.81 -3.62
N LYS A 337 1.41 19.32 -2.65
CA LYS A 337 1.47 20.78 -2.38
C LYS A 337 2.02 21.58 -3.56
N ILE A 338 3.03 21.05 -4.27
CA ILE A 338 3.58 21.68 -5.49
C ILE A 338 2.49 21.72 -6.58
N LEU A 339 1.79 20.61 -6.80
CA LEU A 339 0.70 20.54 -7.78
C LEU A 339 -0.42 21.53 -7.47
N ARG A 340 -0.81 21.64 -6.18
CA ARG A 340 -1.81 22.64 -5.72
C ARG A 340 -1.38 24.08 -5.95
N ARG A 341 -0.10 24.39 -5.71
CA ARG A 341 0.45 25.73 -5.98
C ARG A 341 0.36 26.06 -7.46
N ASN A 342 0.80 25.15 -8.33
CA ASN A 342 0.85 25.33 -9.76
C ASN A 342 -0.54 25.29 -10.45
N THR A 343 -1.60 25.01 -9.71
CA THR A 343 -2.99 25.07 -10.21
C THR A 343 -3.63 26.45 -9.93
N LYS A 344 -3.04 27.24 -9.01
CA LYS A 344 -3.56 28.56 -8.64
C LYS A 344 -2.93 29.71 -9.47
N ASP A 345 -1.81 29.41 -10.11
CA ASP A 345 -1.11 30.34 -11.03
C ASP A 345 -1.58 30.09 -12.48
#